data_7e2b3b138765f8aa080597711d3d3dc3
#
_entry.id   7e2b3b138765f8aa080597711d3d3dc3
#
_cell.length_a   1.000
_cell.length_b   1.000
_cell.length_c   1.000
_cell.angle_alpha   90.00
_cell.angle_beta   90.00
_cell.angle_gamma   90.00
#
_symmetry.space_group_name_H-M   'P 1'
#
loop_
_entity.id
_entity.type
_entity.pdbx_description
1 polymer ?
#
loop_
_entity_poly.entity_id
_entity_poly.type
_entity_poly.pdbx_seq_one_letter_code
_entity_poly.pdbx_strand_id
1 'polypeptide(L)'
;MLLLYDKFEILNDKYDSIWKFYDQEIIDKDVNLLIFDTETCNTRTGVGAENAIVSISAYLYNTKQQRVVDRSWEYEVFNPLMSIEPSASRVNGFYNNMVKNYQKFASKIDDLNVLLAKSDILVAHNAKFDLSLLANEYLRANKEMPNKRAFCTMRGLKLCVPIRNGASGPNLGRSTELYRAEPRGNVDYHNAKYDTQCLVNIMHITLNNYKKFGKEWNLYCNHKRFVK
;
A
#
# COMPACT_ATOMS: atom_id res chain seq x y z
N MET A 1 10.10 -9.75 -21.15
CA MET A 1 9.47 -8.65 -20.38
C MET A 1 8.62 -9.29 -19.31
N LEU A 2 9.06 -9.21 -18.03
CA LEU A 2 8.29 -9.71 -16.90
C LEU A 2 6.99 -8.89 -16.80
N LEU A 3 5.85 -9.54 -16.85
CA LEU A 3 4.57 -8.89 -16.57
C LEU A 3 4.41 -8.78 -15.04
N LEU A 4 3.70 -7.74 -14.56
CA LEU A 4 3.42 -7.57 -13.13
C LEU A 4 2.82 -8.84 -12.52
N TYR A 5 1.95 -9.51 -13.26
CA TYR A 5 1.27 -10.76 -12.87
C TYR A 5 2.19 -11.99 -12.78
N ASP A 6 3.43 -11.92 -13.32
CA ASP A 6 4.38 -13.03 -13.19
C ASP A 6 4.94 -13.14 -11.76
N LYS A 7 4.91 -12.04 -11.00
CA LYS A 7 5.45 -11.97 -9.62
C LYS A 7 4.39 -11.72 -8.55
N PHE A 8 3.21 -11.23 -8.94
CA PHE A 8 2.15 -10.88 -8.00
C PHE A 8 0.82 -11.53 -8.37
N GLU A 9 0.29 -12.35 -7.45
CA GLU A 9 -1.10 -12.79 -7.50
C GLU A 9 -2.00 -11.69 -6.91
N ILE A 10 -2.74 -10.99 -7.76
CA ILE A 10 -3.62 -9.88 -7.34
C ILE A 10 -4.95 -10.44 -6.85
N LEU A 11 -5.14 -10.47 -5.54
CA LEU A 11 -6.32 -11.06 -4.89
C LEU A 11 -7.63 -10.34 -5.24
N ASN A 12 -7.57 -9.06 -5.66
CA ASN A 12 -8.77 -8.35 -6.12
C ASN A 12 -9.32 -8.88 -7.45
N ASP A 13 -8.62 -9.73 -8.16
CA ASP A 13 -9.15 -10.42 -9.33
C ASP A 13 -10.07 -11.58 -8.92
N LYS A 14 -9.93 -12.07 -7.68
CA LYS A 14 -10.80 -13.06 -7.04
C LYS A 14 -11.85 -12.41 -6.12
N TYR A 15 -11.49 -11.30 -5.45
CA TYR A 15 -12.30 -10.66 -4.41
C TYR A 15 -12.58 -9.21 -4.78
N ASP A 16 -13.82 -8.89 -5.08
CA ASP A 16 -14.29 -7.56 -5.49
C ASP A 16 -14.45 -6.57 -4.31
N SER A 17 -14.32 -7.06 -3.08
CA SER A 17 -14.52 -6.27 -1.86
C SER A 17 -13.57 -6.68 -0.74
N ILE A 18 -13.34 -5.74 0.19
CA ILE A 18 -12.49 -5.97 1.36
C ILE A 18 -13.08 -7.03 2.30
N TRP A 19 -14.41 -7.21 2.34
CA TRP A 19 -15.05 -8.27 3.17
C TRP A 19 -14.83 -9.65 2.60
N LYS A 20 -14.95 -9.84 1.28
CA LYS A 20 -14.61 -11.14 0.67
C LYS A 20 -13.14 -11.47 0.88
N PHE A 21 -12.28 -10.48 0.83
CA PHE A 21 -10.87 -10.65 1.19
C PHE A 21 -10.73 -11.09 2.65
N TYR A 22 -11.40 -10.46 3.61
CA TYR A 22 -11.35 -10.87 5.01
C TYR A 22 -11.91 -12.27 5.22
N ASP A 23 -13.07 -12.57 4.65
CA ASP A 23 -13.74 -13.87 4.78
C ASP A 23 -12.84 -15.02 4.28
N GLN A 24 -12.21 -14.84 3.15
CA GLN A 24 -11.46 -15.90 2.49
C GLN A 24 -9.99 -15.99 2.92
N GLU A 25 -9.37 -14.89 3.28
CA GLU A 25 -7.94 -14.82 3.49
C GLU A 25 -7.53 -14.57 4.93
N ILE A 26 -8.38 -13.97 5.77
CA ILE A 26 -7.98 -13.43 7.06
C ILE A 26 -8.70 -14.13 8.23
N ILE A 27 -10.03 -14.31 8.14
CA ILE A 27 -10.80 -14.85 9.26
C ILE A 27 -10.33 -16.27 9.58
N ASP A 28 -10.17 -16.55 10.86
CA ASP A 28 -9.68 -17.82 11.42
C ASP A 28 -8.24 -18.20 11.04
N LYS A 29 -7.50 -17.27 10.45
CA LYS A 29 -6.10 -17.46 10.07
C LYS A 29 -5.18 -16.49 10.80
N ASP A 30 -3.92 -16.89 10.94
CA ASP A 30 -2.84 -16.04 11.44
C ASP A 30 -2.03 -15.53 10.24
N VAL A 31 -2.39 -14.33 9.75
CA VAL A 31 -1.85 -13.77 8.50
C VAL A 31 -1.05 -12.51 8.79
N ASN A 32 0.12 -12.41 8.20
CA ASN A 32 0.96 -11.23 8.22
C ASN A 32 0.76 -10.41 6.93
N LEU A 33 0.21 -9.21 7.06
CA LEU A 33 0.06 -8.25 5.99
C LEU A 33 1.25 -7.31 5.98
N LEU A 34 1.98 -7.22 4.87
CA LEU A 34 2.93 -6.12 4.66
C LEU A 34 2.18 -4.95 4.02
N ILE A 35 1.83 -3.97 4.82
CA ILE A 35 1.10 -2.77 4.42
C ILE A 35 2.14 -1.71 4.09
N PHE A 36 2.12 -1.15 2.88
CA PHE A 36 3.14 -0.23 2.43
C PHE A 36 2.62 0.81 1.44
N ASP A 37 3.40 1.88 1.29
CA ASP A 37 3.20 2.97 0.35
C ASP A 37 4.54 3.51 -0.15
N THR A 38 4.57 4.08 -1.37
CA THR A 38 5.80 4.56 -2.01
C THR A 38 5.63 5.95 -2.60
N GLU A 39 6.66 6.80 -2.43
CA GLU A 39 6.82 8.05 -3.19
C GLU A 39 7.85 7.89 -4.30
N THR A 40 7.67 8.63 -5.38
CA THR A 40 8.35 8.34 -6.65
C THR A 40 8.87 9.56 -7.37
N CYS A 41 9.73 9.35 -8.37
CA CYS A 41 10.29 10.41 -9.22
C CYS A 41 9.29 11.00 -10.21
N ASN A 42 8.28 10.22 -10.61
CA ASN A 42 7.26 10.63 -11.58
C ASN A 42 6.01 9.75 -11.48
N THR A 43 5.04 9.95 -12.35
CA THR A 43 3.77 9.21 -12.35
C THR A 43 3.71 8.05 -13.34
N ARG A 44 4.81 7.71 -14.00
CA ARG A 44 4.83 6.57 -14.94
C ARG A 44 4.66 5.26 -14.20
N THR A 45 3.88 4.37 -14.76
CA THR A 45 3.53 3.09 -14.14
C THR A 45 3.83 1.91 -15.06
N GLY A 46 3.95 0.73 -14.46
CA GLY A 46 4.17 -0.52 -15.14
C GLY A 46 5.60 -1.03 -14.99
N VAL A 47 5.77 -2.33 -15.17
CA VAL A 47 7.09 -2.98 -15.12
C VAL A 47 7.90 -2.55 -16.34
N GLY A 48 9.12 -2.08 -16.10
CA GLY A 48 10.00 -1.51 -17.12
C GLY A 48 9.79 0.00 -17.37
N ALA A 49 8.83 0.65 -16.69
CA ALA A 49 8.70 2.10 -16.78
C ALA A 49 9.92 2.79 -16.13
N GLU A 50 10.36 3.90 -16.73
CA GLU A 50 11.40 4.76 -16.15
C GLU A 50 10.84 5.56 -14.97
N ASN A 51 10.76 4.90 -13.83
CA ASN A 51 10.38 5.49 -12.56
C ASN A 51 11.14 4.80 -11.42
N ALA A 52 11.33 5.47 -10.30
CA ALA A 52 12.08 4.97 -9.16
C ALA A 52 11.42 5.36 -7.85
N ILE A 53 11.62 4.53 -6.83
CA ILE A 53 11.21 4.82 -5.47
C ILE A 53 12.14 5.89 -4.88
N VAL A 54 11.55 6.97 -4.36
CA VAL A 54 12.23 8.02 -3.59
C VAL A 54 12.11 7.75 -2.11
N SER A 55 10.92 7.34 -1.64
CA SER A 55 10.72 6.85 -0.29
C SER A 55 9.73 5.70 -0.24
N ILE A 56 9.85 4.89 0.79
CA ILE A 56 8.93 3.81 1.10
C ILE A 56 8.69 3.76 2.60
N SER A 57 7.49 3.44 2.99
CA SER A 57 7.14 3.03 4.34
C SER A 57 6.45 1.68 4.28
N ALA A 58 6.79 0.79 5.21
CA ALA A 58 6.17 -0.53 5.30
C ALA A 58 6.05 -1.00 6.75
N TYR A 59 4.89 -1.53 7.09
CA TYR A 59 4.58 -2.10 8.39
C TYR A 59 4.10 -3.55 8.23
N LEU A 60 4.66 -4.46 9.00
CA LEU A 60 4.15 -5.81 9.10
C LEU A 60 3.03 -5.85 10.16
N TYR A 61 1.80 -6.05 9.71
CA TYR A 61 0.62 -6.11 10.56
C TYR A 61 0.14 -7.56 10.69
N ASN A 62 0.04 -8.06 11.93
CA ASN A 62 -0.49 -9.39 12.18
C ASN A 62 -2.01 -9.33 12.44
N THR A 63 -2.79 -10.08 11.68
CA THR A 63 -4.26 -10.03 11.69
C THR A 63 -4.88 -10.71 12.91
N LYS A 64 -4.21 -11.71 13.49
CA LYS A 64 -4.65 -12.40 14.71
C LYS A 64 -4.37 -11.55 15.94
N GLN A 65 -3.15 -11.00 16.04
CA GLN A 65 -2.75 -10.10 17.12
C GLN A 65 -3.35 -8.70 16.98
N GLN A 66 -3.84 -8.34 15.79
CA GLN A 66 -4.43 -7.04 15.43
C GLN A 66 -3.50 -5.85 15.74
N ARG A 67 -2.22 -6.01 15.46
CA ARG A 67 -1.21 -4.97 15.69
C ARG A 67 -0.06 -5.06 14.69
N VAL A 68 0.66 -3.97 14.57
CA VAL A 68 1.95 -3.94 13.88
C VAL A 68 2.97 -4.73 14.72
N VAL A 69 3.64 -5.70 14.09
CA VAL A 69 4.63 -6.60 14.72
C VAL A 69 6.06 -6.32 14.25
N ASP A 70 6.23 -5.63 13.12
CA ASP A 70 7.54 -5.20 12.63
C ASP A 70 7.42 -3.81 12.00
N ARG A 71 8.35 -2.90 12.38
CA ARG A 71 8.44 -1.51 11.90
C ARG A 71 9.83 -1.20 11.33
N SER A 72 10.60 -2.21 10.96
CA SER A 72 11.97 -2.02 10.49
C SER A 72 12.08 -1.16 9.22
N TRP A 73 10.98 -1.04 8.49
CA TRP A 73 10.84 -0.19 7.30
C TRP A 73 9.81 0.94 7.50
N GLU A 74 9.75 1.50 8.70
CA GLU A 74 8.78 2.56 9.01
C GLU A 74 8.92 3.77 8.08
N TYR A 75 10.14 4.14 7.70
CA TYR A 75 10.40 5.17 6.70
C TYR A 75 11.82 5.09 6.16
N GLU A 76 11.96 4.81 4.88
CA GLU A 76 13.24 4.76 4.18
C GLU A 76 13.23 5.73 2.99
N VAL A 77 14.31 6.50 2.84
CA VAL A 77 14.51 7.45 1.74
C VAL A 77 15.72 7.02 0.92
N PHE A 78 15.61 7.15 -0.40
CA PHE A 78 16.63 6.69 -1.34
C PHE A 78 17.04 7.77 -2.33
N ASN A 79 18.27 7.64 -2.83
CA ASN A 79 18.67 8.29 -4.06
C ASN A 79 18.15 7.45 -5.23
N PRO A 80 17.20 7.97 -6.01
CA PRO A 80 16.55 7.21 -7.10
C PRO A 80 17.44 7.03 -8.33
N LEU A 81 18.62 7.69 -8.38
CA LEU A 81 19.54 7.72 -9.53
C LEU A 81 18.91 8.22 -10.83
N MET A 82 17.83 8.93 -10.73
CA MET A 82 17.16 9.65 -11.82
C MET A 82 16.57 10.96 -11.31
N SER A 83 16.23 11.87 -12.22
CA SER A 83 15.65 13.16 -11.86
C SER A 83 14.23 13.01 -11.35
N ILE A 84 13.92 13.67 -10.24
CA ILE A 84 12.55 13.83 -9.75
C ILE A 84 11.87 14.91 -10.58
N GLU A 85 10.76 14.57 -11.23
CA GLU A 85 10.00 15.50 -12.04
C GLU A 85 9.32 16.57 -11.18
N PRO A 86 9.19 17.82 -11.67
CA PRO A 86 8.51 18.88 -10.92
C PRO A 86 7.06 18.54 -10.53
N SER A 87 6.39 17.67 -11.30
CA SER A 87 5.06 17.16 -10.99
C SER A 87 5.06 16.29 -9.73
N ALA A 88 6.02 15.40 -9.59
CA ALA A 88 6.20 14.55 -8.42
C ALA A 88 6.64 15.38 -7.19
N SER A 89 7.62 16.29 -7.38
CA SER A 89 8.07 17.18 -6.30
C SER A 89 6.95 18.02 -5.70
N ARG A 90 5.99 18.48 -6.51
CA ARG A 90 4.82 19.23 -5.99
C ARG A 90 3.88 18.37 -5.16
N VAL A 91 3.89 17.06 -5.35
CA VAL A 91 3.04 16.12 -4.64
C VAL A 91 3.71 15.64 -3.37
N ASN A 92 4.92 15.09 -3.47
CA ASN A 92 5.60 14.40 -2.37
C ASN A 92 6.68 15.24 -1.65
N GLY A 93 6.95 16.46 -2.12
CA GLY A 93 7.91 17.37 -1.50
C GLY A 93 9.38 17.05 -1.70
N PHE A 94 9.73 15.97 -2.40
CA PHE A 94 11.13 15.62 -2.67
C PHE A 94 11.71 16.38 -3.85
N TYR A 95 12.97 16.82 -3.71
CA TYR A 95 13.76 17.47 -4.76
C TYR A 95 15.11 16.76 -4.91
N ASN A 96 15.70 16.84 -6.10
CA ASN A 96 16.96 16.16 -6.44
C ASN A 96 18.10 16.43 -5.43
N ASN A 97 18.22 17.67 -4.96
CA ASN A 97 19.25 18.06 -4.00
C ASN A 97 19.04 17.44 -2.60
N MET A 98 17.82 17.11 -2.24
CA MET A 98 17.50 16.48 -0.93
C MET A 98 17.93 15.02 -0.89
N VAL A 99 17.81 14.31 -2.01
CA VAL A 99 17.97 12.83 -2.04
C VAL A 99 19.33 12.35 -2.53
N LYS A 100 20.16 13.24 -3.11
CA LYS A 100 21.43 12.88 -3.75
C LYS A 100 22.43 12.12 -2.87
N ASN A 101 22.39 12.34 -1.56
CA ASN A 101 23.33 11.75 -0.60
C ASN A 101 22.72 10.50 0.11
N TYR A 102 21.47 10.13 -0.19
CA TYR A 102 20.90 8.92 0.37
C TYR A 102 21.45 7.68 -0.34
N GLN A 103 21.32 6.54 0.30
CA GLN A 103 21.65 5.24 -0.27
C GLN A 103 20.75 4.89 -1.45
N LYS A 104 21.21 3.99 -2.31
CA LYS A 104 20.40 3.46 -3.41
C LYS A 104 19.43 2.39 -2.88
N PHE A 105 18.26 2.23 -3.49
CA PHE A 105 17.32 1.17 -3.13
C PHE A 105 17.97 -0.23 -3.17
N ALA A 106 18.81 -0.48 -4.17
CA ALA A 106 19.52 -1.74 -4.37
C ALA A 106 20.34 -2.19 -3.12
N SER A 107 20.84 -1.26 -2.29
CA SER A 107 21.59 -1.59 -1.08
C SER A 107 20.73 -2.14 0.05
N LYS A 108 19.42 -1.98 -0.02
CA LYS A 108 18.45 -2.40 1.01
C LYS A 108 17.55 -3.56 0.58
N ILE A 109 17.73 -4.09 -0.64
CA ILE A 109 16.87 -5.17 -1.15
C ILE A 109 16.95 -6.43 -0.28
N ASP A 110 18.11 -6.76 0.26
CA ASP A 110 18.25 -7.95 1.08
C ASP A 110 17.53 -7.80 2.43
N ASP A 111 17.54 -6.59 3.00
CA ASP A 111 16.73 -6.27 4.20
C ASP A 111 15.23 -6.36 3.87
N LEU A 112 14.82 -5.86 2.70
CA LEU A 112 13.44 -5.95 2.25
C LEU A 112 13.01 -7.41 2.03
N ASN A 113 13.89 -8.25 1.50
CA ASN A 113 13.62 -9.68 1.34
C ASN A 113 13.33 -10.38 2.69
N VAL A 114 14.03 -9.99 3.77
CA VAL A 114 13.73 -10.50 5.10
C VAL A 114 12.31 -10.12 5.54
N LEU A 115 11.88 -8.89 5.27
CA LEU A 115 10.54 -8.44 5.60
C LEU A 115 9.48 -9.11 4.72
N LEU A 116 9.75 -9.22 3.41
CA LEU A 116 8.88 -9.94 2.47
C LEU A 116 8.72 -11.41 2.86
N ALA A 117 9.78 -12.08 3.31
CA ALA A 117 9.72 -13.48 3.74
C ALA A 117 8.79 -13.70 4.93
N LYS A 118 8.65 -12.70 5.82
CA LYS A 118 7.74 -12.73 6.98
C LYS A 118 6.28 -12.44 6.59
N SER A 119 6.02 -11.91 5.40
CA SER A 119 4.70 -11.48 4.97
C SER A 119 4.00 -12.55 4.12
N ASP A 120 2.69 -12.72 4.33
CA ASP A 120 1.84 -13.58 3.51
C ASP A 120 1.22 -12.82 2.34
N ILE A 121 0.82 -11.57 2.57
CA ILE A 121 0.11 -10.75 1.59
C ILE A 121 0.65 -9.31 1.64
N LEU A 122 0.93 -8.73 0.48
CA LEU A 122 1.26 -7.31 0.32
C LEU A 122 -0.04 -6.48 0.23
N VAL A 123 -0.09 -5.36 0.90
CA VAL A 123 -1.27 -4.47 0.88
C VAL A 123 -0.84 -3.04 0.59
N ALA A 124 -1.41 -2.43 -0.45
CA ALA A 124 -1.20 -1.03 -0.78
C ALA A 124 -2.49 -0.36 -1.30
N HIS A 125 -2.53 0.98 -1.33
CA HIS A 125 -3.63 1.72 -1.93
C HIS A 125 -3.26 2.10 -3.38
N ASN A 126 -4.02 1.61 -4.37
CA ASN A 126 -3.60 1.55 -5.77
C ASN A 126 -2.40 0.62 -6.03
N ALA A 127 -2.43 -0.55 -5.41
CA ALA A 127 -1.33 -1.51 -5.32
C ALA A 127 -0.61 -1.81 -6.65
N LYS A 128 -1.28 -1.72 -7.81
CA LYS A 128 -0.65 -1.90 -9.11
C LYS A 128 0.50 -0.92 -9.33
N PHE A 129 0.37 0.31 -8.83
CA PHE A 129 1.42 1.33 -8.91
C PHE A 129 2.63 0.91 -8.08
N ASP A 130 2.46 0.71 -6.78
CA ASP A 130 3.54 0.40 -5.84
C ASP A 130 4.24 -0.93 -6.16
N LEU A 131 3.48 -1.95 -6.54
CA LEU A 131 4.03 -3.25 -6.93
C LEU A 131 4.88 -3.15 -8.20
N SER A 132 4.49 -2.31 -9.17
CA SER A 132 5.30 -2.10 -10.38
C SER A 132 6.61 -1.40 -10.07
N LEU A 133 6.62 -0.48 -9.11
CA LEU A 133 7.83 0.20 -8.64
C LEU A 133 8.77 -0.75 -7.92
N LEU A 134 8.25 -1.58 -7.01
CA LEU A 134 9.05 -2.63 -6.37
C LEU A 134 9.69 -3.55 -7.41
N ALA A 135 8.92 -4.05 -8.38
CA ALA A 135 9.44 -4.89 -9.45
C ALA A 135 10.55 -4.19 -10.26
N ASN A 136 10.38 -2.89 -10.55
CA ASN A 136 11.38 -2.09 -11.27
C ASN A 136 12.67 -1.92 -10.45
N GLU A 137 12.58 -1.74 -9.12
CA GLU A 137 13.77 -1.67 -8.26
C GLU A 137 14.56 -2.99 -8.27
N TYR A 138 13.85 -4.14 -8.22
CA TYR A 138 14.49 -5.44 -8.34
C TYR A 138 15.16 -5.65 -9.70
N LEU A 139 14.47 -5.25 -10.79
CA LEU A 139 15.04 -5.31 -12.15
C LEU A 139 16.31 -4.44 -12.27
N ARG A 140 16.28 -3.18 -11.76
CA ARG A 140 17.45 -2.30 -11.76
C ARG A 140 18.63 -2.83 -10.95
N ALA A 141 18.33 -3.55 -9.88
CA ALA A 141 19.34 -4.19 -9.04
C ALA A 141 19.85 -5.52 -9.61
N ASN A 142 19.30 -5.99 -10.74
CA ASN A 142 19.54 -7.32 -11.28
C ASN A 142 19.30 -8.44 -10.24
N LYS A 143 18.25 -8.28 -9.43
CA LYS A 143 17.80 -9.25 -8.43
C LYS A 143 16.42 -9.81 -8.78
N GLU A 144 16.15 -11.02 -8.36
CA GLU A 144 14.84 -11.63 -8.55
C GLU A 144 13.87 -11.20 -7.44
N MET A 145 12.72 -10.65 -7.85
CA MET A 145 11.62 -10.33 -6.94
C MET A 145 10.90 -11.63 -6.52
N PRO A 146 10.71 -11.89 -5.20
CA PRO A 146 9.93 -13.04 -4.75
C PRO A 146 8.48 -12.99 -5.24
N ASN A 147 7.89 -14.15 -5.54
CA ASN A 147 6.47 -14.22 -5.83
C ASN A 147 5.66 -13.90 -4.58
N LYS A 148 4.66 -13.02 -4.70
CA LYS A 148 3.83 -12.57 -3.59
C LYS A 148 2.37 -12.44 -3.99
N ARG A 149 1.49 -12.68 -3.02
CA ARG A 149 0.07 -12.34 -3.10
C ARG A 149 -0.10 -10.88 -2.73
N ALA A 150 -1.01 -10.16 -3.37
CA ALA A 150 -1.20 -8.75 -3.11
C ALA A 150 -2.69 -8.37 -3.11
N PHE A 151 -3.06 -7.43 -2.25
CA PHE A 151 -4.40 -6.87 -2.15
C PHE A 151 -4.38 -5.35 -2.27
N CYS A 152 -5.23 -4.81 -3.13
CA CYS A 152 -5.39 -3.38 -3.37
C CYS A 152 -6.58 -2.84 -2.57
N THR A 153 -6.33 -2.01 -1.56
CA THR A 153 -7.38 -1.40 -0.74
C THR A 153 -8.27 -0.44 -1.54
N MET A 154 -7.72 0.28 -2.52
CA MET A 154 -8.52 1.13 -3.41
C MET A 154 -9.60 0.33 -4.15
N ARG A 155 -9.27 -0.86 -4.68
CA ARG A 155 -10.24 -1.77 -5.32
C ARG A 155 -11.17 -2.41 -4.29
N GLY A 156 -10.64 -2.86 -3.16
CA GLY A 156 -11.41 -3.52 -2.11
C GLY A 156 -12.44 -2.63 -1.41
N LEU A 157 -12.22 -1.31 -1.39
CA LEU A 157 -13.08 -0.33 -0.74
C LEU A 157 -14.12 0.31 -1.68
N LYS A 158 -14.17 -0.05 -2.96
CA LYS A 158 -15.08 0.56 -3.96
C LYS A 158 -16.55 0.53 -3.56
N LEU A 159 -16.97 -0.51 -2.86
CA LEU A 159 -18.36 -0.68 -2.45
C LEU A 159 -18.70 0.08 -1.15
N CYS A 160 -17.71 0.64 -0.45
CA CYS A 160 -17.86 1.22 0.88
C CYS A 160 -17.58 2.71 0.93
N VAL A 161 -16.69 3.19 0.09
CA VAL A 161 -16.23 4.57 0.08
C VAL A 161 -16.74 5.25 -1.18
N PRO A 162 -17.39 6.43 -1.06
CA PRO A 162 -17.84 7.18 -2.23
C PRO A 162 -16.69 7.51 -3.18
N ILE A 163 -16.91 7.26 -4.47
CA ILE A 163 -15.92 7.48 -5.52
C ILE A 163 -16.24 8.80 -6.23
N ARG A 164 -15.23 9.61 -6.49
CA ARG A 164 -15.37 10.81 -7.32
C ARG A 164 -15.65 10.41 -8.76
N ASN A 165 -16.55 11.13 -9.44
CA ASN A 165 -16.88 10.88 -10.84
C ASN A 165 -15.62 10.81 -11.71
N GLY A 166 -15.49 9.74 -12.50
CA GLY A 166 -14.36 9.49 -13.39
C GLY A 166 -13.12 8.83 -12.72
N ALA A 167 -13.13 8.63 -11.39
CA ALA A 167 -12.03 7.94 -10.71
C ALA A 167 -12.21 6.41 -10.76
N SER A 168 -11.08 5.69 -10.80
CA SER A 168 -11.05 4.22 -10.80
C SER A 168 -11.41 3.58 -9.46
N GLY A 169 -11.36 4.36 -8.37
CA GLY A 169 -11.68 3.96 -7.00
C GLY A 169 -11.59 5.13 -6.01
N PRO A 170 -11.89 4.90 -4.73
CA PRO A 170 -11.75 5.93 -3.70
C PRO A 170 -10.27 6.28 -3.51
N ASN A 171 -9.94 7.56 -3.30
CA ASN A 171 -8.60 7.94 -2.89
C ASN A 171 -8.37 7.64 -1.40
N LEU A 172 -7.09 7.60 -1.01
CA LEU A 172 -6.70 7.26 0.37
C LEU A 172 -7.28 8.27 1.38
N GLY A 173 -7.13 9.58 1.12
CA GLY A 173 -7.63 10.63 2.02
C GLY A 173 -9.13 10.51 2.30
N ARG A 174 -9.95 10.26 1.27
CA ARG A 174 -11.38 10.05 1.46
C ARG A 174 -11.70 8.79 2.27
N SER A 175 -10.94 7.72 2.05
CA SER A 175 -11.08 6.49 2.81
C SER A 175 -10.69 6.70 4.27
N THR A 176 -9.59 7.42 4.51
CA THR A 176 -9.09 7.76 5.85
C THR A 176 -10.10 8.61 6.62
N GLU A 177 -10.63 9.66 5.99
CA GLU A 177 -11.67 10.53 6.57
C GLU A 177 -12.92 9.72 6.95
N LEU A 178 -13.42 8.87 6.04
CA LEU A 178 -14.63 8.10 6.28
C LEU A 178 -14.50 7.15 7.47
N TYR A 179 -13.35 6.49 7.60
CA TYR A 179 -13.08 5.55 8.69
C TYR A 179 -12.50 6.23 9.94
N ARG A 180 -12.25 7.56 9.92
CA ARG A 180 -11.55 8.30 10.98
C ARG A 180 -10.22 7.63 11.32
N ALA A 181 -9.49 7.29 10.27
CA ALA A 181 -8.27 6.50 10.32
C ALA A 181 -6.99 7.34 10.30
N GLU A 182 -7.11 8.66 10.46
CA GLU A 182 -5.96 9.58 10.50
C GLU A 182 -5.03 9.19 11.66
N PRO A 183 -3.71 9.12 11.42
CA PRO A 183 -2.73 9.05 12.48
C PRO A 183 -2.80 10.30 13.37
N ARG A 184 -2.35 10.17 14.62
CA ARG A 184 -2.23 11.34 15.50
C ARG A 184 -1.13 12.28 14.99
N GLY A 185 -1.42 13.58 14.97
CA GLY A 185 -0.49 14.60 14.52
C GLY A 185 -1.02 15.41 13.33
N ASN A 186 -0.13 16.05 12.61
CA ASN A 186 -0.48 16.84 11.44
C ASN A 186 -0.81 15.91 10.26
N VAL A 187 -1.80 16.33 9.46
CA VAL A 187 -2.11 15.67 8.18
C VAL A 187 -0.96 15.92 7.20
N ASP A 188 -0.43 14.86 6.63
CA ASP A 188 0.76 14.89 5.76
C ASP A 188 0.60 13.88 4.60
N TYR A 189 -0.51 13.98 3.85
CA TYR A 189 -0.73 13.14 2.67
C TYR A 189 0.38 13.32 1.64
N HIS A 190 0.66 12.24 0.90
CA HIS A 190 1.81 12.11 0.00
C HIS A 190 3.16 12.08 0.72
N ASN A 191 3.13 11.60 1.94
CA ASN A 191 4.29 11.14 2.69
C ASN A 191 4.11 9.64 2.94
N ALA A 192 4.99 8.81 2.40
CA ALA A 192 4.84 7.35 2.45
C ALA A 192 4.60 6.82 3.88
N LYS A 193 5.22 7.43 4.91
CA LYS A 193 5.00 7.04 6.31
C LYS A 193 3.58 7.36 6.76
N TYR A 194 3.10 8.57 6.49
CA TYR A 194 1.75 9.00 6.88
C TYR A 194 0.69 8.15 6.16
N ASP A 195 0.85 7.96 4.86
CA ASP A 195 -0.09 7.22 4.03
C ASP A 195 -0.13 5.74 4.40
N THR A 196 1.02 5.12 4.72
CA THR A 196 1.06 3.75 5.25
C THR A 196 0.39 3.65 6.63
N GLN A 197 0.56 4.62 7.52
CA GLN A 197 -0.14 4.64 8.81
C GLN A 197 -1.66 4.76 8.64
N CYS A 198 -2.14 5.59 7.70
CA CYS A 198 -3.54 5.64 7.31
C CYS A 198 -4.06 4.26 6.86
N LEU A 199 -3.29 3.58 6.00
CA LEU A 199 -3.65 2.24 5.53
C LEU A 199 -3.71 1.20 6.65
N VAL A 200 -2.72 1.20 7.56
CA VAL A 200 -2.73 0.32 8.74
C VAL A 200 -3.99 0.55 9.57
N ASN A 201 -4.34 1.82 9.82
CA ASN A 201 -5.53 2.16 10.60
C ASN A 201 -6.82 1.75 9.88
N ILE A 202 -6.93 1.97 8.55
CA ILE A 202 -8.07 1.51 7.74
C ILE A 202 -8.21 -0.01 7.85
N MET A 203 -7.13 -0.76 7.65
CA MET A 203 -7.14 -2.22 7.73
C MET A 203 -7.55 -2.70 9.13
N HIS A 204 -7.01 -2.08 10.18
CA HIS A 204 -7.35 -2.40 11.56
C HIS A 204 -8.83 -2.15 11.87
N ILE A 205 -9.35 -0.96 11.55
CA ILE A 205 -10.74 -0.56 11.81
C ILE A 205 -11.71 -1.43 11.01
N THR A 206 -11.44 -1.65 9.73
CA THR A 206 -12.32 -2.42 8.86
C THR A 206 -12.34 -3.90 9.24
N LEU A 207 -11.19 -4.48 9.63
CA LEU A 207 -11.12 -5.86 10.12
C LEU A 207 -11.88 -6.03 11.44
N ASN A 208 -11.74 -5.09 12.38
CA ASN A 208 -12.47 -5.13 13.65
C ASN A 208 -13.97 -5.03 13.45
N ASN A 209 -14.41 -4.15 12.56
CA ASN A 209 -15.81 -4.02 12.21
C ASN A 209 -16.33 -5.31 11.56
N TYR A 210 -15.55 -5.92 10.68
CA TYR A 210 -15.92 -7.19 10.05
C TYR A 210 -16.04 -8.32 11.10
N LYS A 211 -15.08 -8.45 12.02
CA LYS A 211 -15.14 -9.44 13.11
C LYS A 211 -16.34 -9.25 14.02
N LYS A 212 -16.76 -7.99 14.26
CA LYS A 212 -17.89 -7.68 15.16
C LYS A 212 -19.25 -7.88 14.51
N PHE A 213 -19.39 -7.52 13.23
CA PHE A 213 -20.68 -7.43 12.53
C PHE A 213 -20.83 -8.47 11.40
N GLY A 214 -19.77 -9.17 11.04
CA GLY A 214 -19.79 -10.18 9.98
C GLY A 214 -20.25 -9.63 8.64
N LYS A 215 -20.97 -10.47 7.88
CA LYS A 215 -21.52 -10.10 6.56
C LYS A 215 -22.58 -8.99 6.62
N GLU A 216 -23.19 -8.76 7.78
CA GLU A 216 -24.16 -7.68 7.98
C GLU A 216 -23.49 -6.29 7.83
N TRP A 217 -22.20 -6.18 8.12
CA TRP A 217 -21.47 -4.93 7.88
C TRP A 217 -21.49 -4.50 6.40
N ASN A 218 -21.57 -5.46 5.48
CA ASN A 218 -21.76 -5.21 4.05
C ASN A 218 -23.05 -4.42 3.74
N LEU A 219 -24.14 -4.68 4.49
CA LEU A 219 -25.40 -3.95 4.39
C LEU A 219 -25.26 -2.51 4.89
N TYR A 220 -24.44 -2.28 5.91
CA TYR A 220 -24.21 -0.95 6.48
C TYR A 220 -23.37 -0.06 5.57
N CYS A 221 -22.39 -0.61 4.85
CA CYS A 221 -21.58 0.15 3.88
C CYS A 221 -22.36 0.53 2.62
N ASN A 222 -23.31 -0.28 2.19
CA ASN A 222 -24.19 0.00 1.05
C ASN A 222 -25.30 1.00 1.39
N HIS A 223 -25.64 1.20 2.66
CA HIS A 223 -26.61 2.19 3.09
C HIS A 223 -25.89 3.43 3.63
N LYS A 224 -26.08 4.58 2.96
CA LYS A 224 -25.59 5.93 3.28
C LYS A 224 -25.84 6.41 4.74
N ARG A 225 -26.11 5.53 5.71
CA ARG A 225 -26.55 5.84 7.07
C ARG A 225 -25.41 5.97 8.09
N PHE A 226 -24.15 5.73 7.72
CA PHE A 226 -23.00 5.91 8.62
C PHE A 226 -22.14 7.14 8.33
N VAL A 227 -22.63 8.05 7.46
CA VAL A 227 -22.06 9.37 7.30
C VAL A 227 -23.00 10.36 7.99
N LYS A 228 -22.96 10.42 9.30
CA LYS A 228 -23.37 11.56 10.12
C LYS A 228 -22.37 11.77 11.21
#